data_ae07039ad29f116e5e9cf19dfd83cc1b
#
_entry.id   ae07039ad29f116e5e9cf19dfd83cc1b
#
_cell.length_a   1.000
_cell.length_b   1.000
_cell.length_c   1.000
_cell.angle_alpha   90.00
_cell.angle_beta   90.00
_cell.angle_gamma   90.00
#
_symmetry.space_group_name_H-M   'P 1'
#
loop_
_entity.id
_entity.type
_entity.pdbx_description
1 polymer ?
#
loop_
_entity_poly.entity_id
_entity_poly.type
_entity_poly.pdbx_seq_one_letter_code
_entity_poly.pdbx_strand_id
1 'polypeptide(L)'
;MTQHPRWRWGSRQHATVVRTVVLAIWLAIVAITPYGYYARFPDEMSAGYGLGRLLLGGHPVKAVLLSYPVLMALKWGAMIACVLAILLPNRCRWLTSVVLAFVFVLDNLTKSLNGYVNHAQLVPFFILVVFAVFGGRRYLPTLGFHSDEDVPREPVPPTLASDATVVPYVSVVWLAGLMLIIPYTFIAMNRLLVGGFEVFHGDALLDYINLTSRRYSVYHSSVFLGLIRIWWLAAALKVGYFVTTLFELGSAGVLFSRLYRRVWLVVIVSFHFVTLLAMNIFFWENLLLVLVIFGWGVWTSEGSPRLAPADMGGTL
;
A
#
# COMPACT_ATOMS: atom_id res chain seq x y z
N MET A 1 19.20 29.72 14.25
CA MET A 1 18.82 29.13 12.96
C MET A 1 18.19 27.79 13.28
N THR A 2 16.86 27.72 13.29
CA THR A 2 16.09 26.50 13.54
C THR A 2 16.30 25.55 12.35
N GLN A 3 17.06 24.48 12.55
CA GLN A 3 17.20 23.44 11.55
C GLN A 3 15.83 22.73 11.46
N HIS A 4 15.10 22.96 10.36
CA HIS A 4 13.89 22.19 10.07
C HIS A 4 14.25 20.70 10.02
N PRO A 5 13.50 19.81 10.69
CA PRO A 5 13.73 18.38 10.66
C PRO A 5 13.74 17.94 9.18
N ARG A 6 14.87 17.44 8.72
CA ARG A 6 15.07 17.02 7.33
C ARG A 6 14.27 15.75 7.13
N TRP A 7 13.18 15.82 6.45
CA TRP A 7 12.32 14.70 6.05
C TRP A 7 13.08 13.76 5.11
N ARG A 8 13.81 12.80 5.67
CA ARG A 8 14.62 11.86 4.89
C ARG A 8 13.82 10.60 4.56
N TRP A 9 13.87 10.18 3.29
CA TRP A 9 13.31 8.91 2.87
C TRP A 9 13.98 7.75 3.63
N GLY A 10 13.17 6.80 4.16
CA GLY A 10 13.70 5.71 4.99
C GLY A 10 14.05 6.10 6.42
N SER A 11 13.75 7.33 6.86
CA SER A 11 13.92 7.74 8.24
C SER A 11 12.95 6.97 9.17
N ARG A 12 13.25 7.00 10.44
CA ARG A 12 12.40 6.51 11.52
C ARG A 12 10.98 7.08 11.44
N GLN A 13 10.86 8.39 11.27
CA GLN A 13 9.59 9.09 11.13
C GLN A 13 8.81 8.60 9.89
N HIS A 14 9.50 8.44 8.77
CA HIS A 14 8.90 7.90 7.55
C HIS A 14 8.30 6.50 7.77
N ALA A 15 9.07 5.57 8.36
CA ALA A 15 8.59 4.22 8.68
C ALA A 15 7.36 4.25 9.60
N THR A 16 7.36 5.17 10.60
CA THR A 16 6.20 5.33 11.50
C THR A 16 4.97 5.81 10.75
N VAL A 17 5.11 6.80 9.88
CA VAL A 17 3.97 7.32 9.09
C VAL A 17 3.44 6.26 8.14
N VAL A 18 4.31 5.53 7.41
CA VAL A 18 3.89 4.43 6.53
C VAL A 18 3.10 3.39 7.33
N ARG A 19 3.60 2.95 8.49
CA ARG A 19 2.90 2.01 9.36
C ARG A 19 1.53 2.53 9.80
N THR A 20 1.48 3.78 10.25
CA THR A 20 0.23 4.40 10.72
C THR A 20 -0.81 4.47 9.59
N VAL A 21 -0.38 4.84 8.38
CA VAL A 21 -1.27 4.91 7.21
C VAL A 21 -1.78 3.52 6.83
N VAL A 22 -0.94 2.48 6.84
CA VAL A 22 -1.38 1.10 6.57
C VAL A 22 -2.43 0.64 7.59
N LEU A 23 -2.21 0.92 8.88
CA LEU A 23 -3.18 0.59 9.93
C LEU A 23 -4.48 1.37 9.78
N ALA A 24 -4.41 2.66 9.39
CA ALA A 24 -5.59 3.48 9.12
C ALA A 24 -6.38 2.99 7.89
N ILE A 25 -5.68 2.56 6.83
CA ILE A 25 -6.31 1.92 5.66
C ILE A 25 -7.08 0.67 6.10
N TRP A 26 -6.46 -0.21 6.87
CA TRP A 26 -7.14 -1.41 7.35
C TRP A 26 -8.29 -1.10 8.30
N LEU A 27 -8.13 -0.12 9.17
CA LEU A 27 -9.24 0.36 10.01
C LEU A 27 -10.42 0.81 9.16
N ALA A 28 -10.18 1.59 8.10
CA ALA A 28 -11.24 2.05 7.19
C ALA A 28 -11.87 0.88 6.43
N ILE A 29 -11.08 -0.02 5.83
CA ILE A 29 -11.59 -1.20 5.11
C ILE A 29 -12.47 -2.05 6.03
N VAL A 30 -12.00 -2.36 7.24
CA VAL A 30 -12.76 -3.18 8.19
C VAL A 30 -14.03 -2.46 8.64
N ALA A 31 -13.98 -1.14 8.84
CA ALA A 31 -15.14 -0.35 9.26
C ALA A 31 -16.26 -0.35 8.20
N ILE A 32 -15.90 -0.12 6.93
CA ILE A 32 -16.87 -0.02 5.84
C ILE A 32 -17.39 -1.38 5.35
N THR A 33 -16.63 -2.47 5.56
CA THR A 33 -17.03 -3.80 5.09
C THR A 33 -18.20 -4.34 5.92
N PRO A 34 -19.32 -4.73 5.27
CA PRO A 34 -20.54 -5.18 5.96
C PRO A 34 -20.45 -6.67 6.37
N TYR A 35 -19.52 -7.01 7.27
CA TYR A 35 -19.27 -8.42 7.66
C TYR A 35 -20.52 -9.14 8.15
N GLY A 36 -21.43 -8.46 8.86
CA GLY A 36 -22.69 -9.05 9.31
C GLY A 36 -23.60 -9.54 8.17
N TYR A 37 -23.41 -9.02 6.97
CA TYR A 37 -24.16 -9.47 5.78
C TYR A 37 -23.73 -10.88 5.36
N TYR A 38 -22.46 -11.23 5.50
CA TYR A 38 -21.93 -12.53 5.14
C TYR A 38 -22.47 -13.69 6.00
N ALA A 39 -22.94 -13.38 7.22
CA ALA A 39 -23.62 -14.38 8.06
C ALA A 39 -24.96 -14.88 7.48
N ARG A 40 -25.49 -14.19 6.47
CA ARG A 40 -26.76 -14.52 5.81
C ARG A 40 -26.58 -15.26 4.49
N PHE A 41 -25.33 -15.49 4.06
CA PHE A 41 -25.09 -16.19 2.81
C PHE A 41 -25.47 -17.67 2.95
N PRO A 42 -26.17 -18.23 1.95
CA PRO A 42 -26.42 -19.65 1.87
C PRO A 42 -25.14 -20.46 1.90
N ASP A 43 -25.20 -21.65 2.49
CA ASP A 43 -24.05 -22.54 2.64
C ASP A 43 -23.40 -22.89 1.30
N GLU A 44 -24.19 -22.99 0.24
CA GLU A 44 -23.75 -23.30 -1.12
C GLU A 44 -22.87 -22.19 -1.71
N MET A 45 -23.09 -20.93 -1.33
CA MET A 45 -22.30 -19.78 -1.78
C MET A 45 -20.95 -19.64 -1.05
N SER A 46 -20.76 -20.38 0.01
CA SER A 46 -19.57 -20.29 0.86
C SER A 46 -18.54 -21.39 0.58
N ALA A 47 -18.46 -21.87 -0.67
CA ALA A 47 -17.39 -22.75 -1.14
C ALA A 47 -16.07 -21.95 -1.11
N GLY A 48 -15.20 -22.24 -0.14
CA GLY A 48 -13.98 -21.50 0.06
C GLY A 48 -13.01 -21.61 -1.12
N TYR A 49 -12.37 -20.47 -1.47
CA TYR A 49 -11.29 -20.41 -2.44
C TYR A 49 -9.95 -20.19 -1.75
N GLY A 50 -8.88 -20.77 -2.31
CA GLY A 50 -7.52 -20.56 -1.82
C GLY A 50 -7.35 -20.90 -0.34
N LEU A 51 -6.70 -20.01 0.43
CA LEU A 51 -6.52 -20.15 1.88
C LEU A 51 -7.84 -20.13 2.65
N GLY A 52 -8.86 -19.48 2.13
CA GLY A 52 -10.21 -19.52 2.72
C GLY A 52 -10.80 -20.90 2.75
N ARG A 53 -10.42 -21.78 1.81
CA ARG A 53 -10.82 -23.19 1.83
C ARG A 53 -10.30 -23.93 3.07
N LEU A 54 -9.10 -23.56 3.56
CA LEU A 54 -8.57 -24.14 4.80
C LEU A 54 -9.38 -23.71 6.03
N LEU A 55 -9.87 -22.47 6.04
CA LEU A 55 -10.69 -21.94 7.13
C LEU A 55 -12.14 -22.42 7.07
N LEU A 56 -12.68 -22.59 5.86
CA LEU A 56 -14.08 -22.89 5.62
C LEU A 56 -14.34 -24.36 5.19
N GLY A 57 -13.28 -25.16 5.00
CA GLY A 57 -13.36 -26.52 4.49
C GLY A 57 -13.98 -27.54 5.47
N GLY A 58 -14.00 -27.23 6.79
CA GLY A 58 -14.65 -28.06 7.82
C GLY A 58 -16.00 -27.47 8.20
N HIS A 59 -17.06 -28.24 8.03
CA HIS A 59 -18.44 -27.79 8.27
C HIS A 59 -18.66 -27.10 9.65
N PRO A 60 -18.16 -27.64 10.79
CA PRO A 60 -18.40 -27.02 12.09
C PRO A 60 -17.64 -25.70 12.24
N VAL A 61 -16.40 -25.61 11.74
CA VAL A 61 -15.60 -24.39 11.81
C VAL A 61 -16.20 -23.27 10.96
N LYS A 62 -16.70 -23.61 9.76
CA LYS A 62 -17.39 -22.69 8.87
C LYS A 62 -18.61 -22.08 9.55
N ALA A 63 -19.49 -22.91 10.12
CA ALA A 63 -20.71 -22.46 10.77
C ALA A 63 -20.41 -21.49 11.93
N VAL A 64 -19.35 -21.75 12.69
CA VAL A 64 -18.90 -20.87 13.77
C VAL A 64 -18.32 -19.55 13.23
N LEU A 65 -17.40 -19.62 12.26
CA LEU A 65 -16.74 -18.43 11.71
C LEU A 65 -17.68 -17.50 10.97
N LEU A 66 -18.69 -18.04 10.27
CA LEU A 66 -19.68 -17.25 9.54
C LEU A 66 -20.88 -16.84 10.40
N SER A 67 -20.93 -17.24 11.69
CA SER A 67 -21.99 -16.77 12.56
C SER A 67 -21.89 -15.24 12.79
N TYR A 68 -23.05 -14.57 12.84
CA TYR A 68 -23.11 -13.12 13.03
C TYR A 68 -22.31 -12.62 14.25
N PRO A 69 -22.44 -13.24 15.45
CA PRO A 69 -21.70 -12.76 16.63
C PRO A 69 -20.19 -12.88 16.46
N VAL A 70 -19.71 -13.96 15.83
CA VAL A 70 -18.26 -14.16 15.61
C VAL A 70 -17.72 -13.17 14.57
N LEU A 71 -18.41 -12.98 13.45
CA LEU A 71 -18.00 -11.99 12.45
C LEU A 71 -17.98 -10.57 13.02
N MET A 72 -18.97 -10.21 13.84
CA MET A 72 -18.98 -8.91 14.50
C MET A 72 -17.90 -8.78 15.58
N ALA A 73 -17.63 -9.83 16.35
CA ALA A 73 -16.53 -9.85 17.32
C ALA A 73 -15.15 -9.70 16.61
N LEU A 74 -14.94 -10.40 15.50
CA LEU A 74 -13.72 -10.25 14.69
C LEU A 74 -13.60 -8.83 14.11
N LYS A 75 -14.69 -8.27 13.58
CA LYS A 75 -14.73 -6.89 13.07
C LYS A 75 -14.33 -5.89 14.16
N TRP A 76 -15.01 -5.89 15.29
CA TRP A 76 -14.74 -4.96 16.39
C TRP A 76 -13.34 -5.20 16.99
N GLY A 77 -12.92 -6.45 17.14
CA GLY A 77 -11.58 -6.81 17.59
C GLY A 77 -10.50 -6.24 16.68
N ALA A 78 -10.68 -6.38 15.36
CA ALA A 78 -9.76 -5.80 14.37
C ALA A 78 -9.71 -4.26 14.46
N MET A 79 -10.86 -3.59 14.56
CA MET A 79 -10.92 -2.14 14.67
C MET A 79 -10.25 -1.64 15.95
N ILE A 80 -10.54 -2.25 17.09
CA ILE A 80 -9.91 -1.92 18.37
C ILE A 80 -8.39 -2.14 18.30
N ALA A 81 -7.95 -3.28 17.74
CA ALA A 81 -6.54 -3.58 17.58
C ALA A 81 -5.83 -2.54 16.67
N CYS A 82 -6.46 -2.12 15.56
CA CYS A 82 -5.94 -1.05 14.70
C CYS A 82 -5.78 0.27 15.47
N VAL A 83 -6.81 0.71 16.18
CA VAL A 83 -6.78 1.94 16.98
C VAL A 83 -5.68 1.87 18.05
N LEU A 84 -5.62 0.77 18.80
CA LEU A 84 -4.58 0.59 19.82
C LEU A 84 -3.17 0.53 19.20
N ALA A 85 -3.00 -0.12 18.04
CA ALA A 85 -1.72 -0.16 17.35
C ALA A 85 -1.27 1.22 16.85
N ILE A 86 -2.19 2.10 16.48
CA ILE A 86 -1.92 3.48 16.08
C ILE A 86 -1.55 4.32 17.32
N LEU A 87 -2.34 4.24 18.39
CA LEU A 87 -2.18 5.08 19.58
C LEU A 87 -1.02 4.64 20.49
N LEU A 88 -0.68 3.34 20.49
CA LEU A 88 0.31 2.75 21.41
C LEU A 88 1.49 2.11 20.63
N PRO A 89 2.13 2.83 19.70
CA PRO A 89 3.11 2.24 18.78
C PRO A 89 4.33 1.63 19.48
N ASN A 90 4.69 2.14 20.65
CA ASN A 90 5.87 1.71 21.39
C ASN A 90 5.61 0.73 22.52
N ARG A 91 4.44 0.84 23.15
CA ARG A 91 4.11 0.03 24.33
C ARG A 91 3.68 -1.38 23.94
N CYS A 92 3.00 -1.52 22.80
CA CYS A 92 2.41 -2.77 22.34
C CYS A 92 2.75 -3.07 20.89
N ARG A 93 4.02 -3.32 20.60
CA ARG A 93 4.51 -3.61 19.22
C ARG A 93 3.85 -4.83 18.58
N TRP A 94 3.52 -5.82 19.39
CA TRP A 94 2.81 -7.03 18.96
C TRP A 94 1.39 -6.74 18.43
N LEU A 95 0.81 -5.57 18.72
CA LEU A 95 -0.52 -5.20 18.22
C LEU A 95 -0.58 -5.19 16.68
N THR A 96 0.50 -4.85 15.99
CA THR A 96 0.52 -4.93 14.52
C THR A 96 0.37 -6.37 14.03
N SER A 97 0.96 -7.34 14.74
CA SER A 97 0.79 -8.77 14.43
C SER A 97 -0.63 -9.25 14.76
N VAL A 98 -1.24 -8.72 15.83
CA VAL A 98 -2.64 -9.00 16.16
C VAL A 98 -3.57 -8.44 15.07
N VAL A 99 -3.34 -7.20 14.62
CA VAL A 99 -4.08 -6.64 13.49
C VAL A 99 -3.93 -7.52 12.27
N LEU A 100 -2.71 -7.95 11.94
CA LEU A 100 -2.47 -8.86 10.82
C LEU A 100 -3.28 -10.16 10.95
N ALA A 101 -3.34 -10.76 12.13
CA ALA A 101 -4.11 -11.97 12.36
C ALA A 101 -5.61 -11.76 12.11
N PHE A 102 -6.19 -10.69 12.65
CA PHE A 102 -7.59 -10.33 12.38
C PHE A 102 -7.86 -10.06 10.91
N VAL A 103 -7.02 -9.24 10.28
CA VAL A 103 -7.14 -8.89 8.86
C VAL A 103 -6.99 -10.13 7.99
N PHE A 104 -6.03 -11.01 8.30
CA PHE A 104 -5.85 -12.26 7.57
C PHE A 104 -7.12 -13.12 7.59
N VAL A 105 -7.75 -13.28 8.74
CA VAL A 105 -9.00 -14.06 8.87
C VAL A 105 -10.14 -13.37 8.11
N LEU A 106 -10.38 -12.09 8.37
CA LEU A 106 -11.49 -11.34 7.77
C LEU A 106 -11.36 -11.22 6.24
N ASP A 107 -10.15 -10.92 5.74
CA ASP A 107 -9.89 -10.76 4.31
C ASP A 107 -10.03 -12.11 3.57
N ASN A 108 -9.53 -13.20 4.14
CA ASN A 108 -9.71 -14.53 3.55
C ASN A 108 -11.16 -15.01 3.59
N LEU A 109 -11.91 -14.70 4.64
CA LEU A 109 -13.34 -15.02 4.70
C LEU A 109 -14.10 -14.27 3.58
N THR A 110 -13.89 -12.97 3.44
CA THR A 110 -14.59 -12.16 2.42
C THR A 110 -14.22 -12.56 1.00
N LYS A 111 -12.93 -12.83 0.74
CA LYS A 111 -12.46 -13.31 -0.58
C LYS A 111 -13.06 -14.67 -0.92
N SER A 112 -13.14 -15.57 0.05
CA SER A 112 -13.70 -16.89 -0.13
C SER A 112 -15.19 -16.84 -0.47
N LEU A 113 -15.94 -15.92 0.15
CA LEU A 113 -17.38 -15.77 -0.08
C LEU A 113 -17.68 -15.04 -1.39
N ASN A 114 -16.88 -14.05 -1.74
CA ASN A 114 -17.09 -13.26 -2.95
C ASN A 114 -16.58 -13.96 -4.22
N GLY A 115 -15.75 -15.02 -4.09
CA GLY A 115 -15.06 -15.65 -5.21
C GLY A 115 -14.14 -14.70 -5.98
N TYR A 116 -13.82 -13.55 -5.39
CA TYR A 116 -13.08 -12.47 -6.01
C TYR A 116 -11.98 -11.95 -5.10
N VAL A 117 -10.79 -11.83 -5.66
CA VAL A 117 -9.64 -11.22 -4.99
C VAL A 117 -9.61 -9.73 -5.32
N ASN A 118 -9.88 -8.90 -4.31
CA ASN A 118 -9.68 -7.46 -4.47
C ASN A 118 -8.18 -7.14 -4.46
N HIS A 119 -7.61 -6.90 -5.65
CA HIS A 119 -6.19 -6.59 -5.81
C HIS A 119 -5.76 -5.33 -5.05
N ALA A 120 -6.65 -4.37 -4.86
CA ALA A 120 -6.38 -3.15 -4.11
C ALA A 120 -6.02 -3.43 -2.65
N GLN A 121 -6.58 -4.48 -2.06
CA GLN A 121 -6.32 -4.86 -0.66
C GLN A 121 -5.05 -5.70 -0.49
N LEU A 122 -4.51 -6.30 -1.57
CA LEU A 122 -3.29 -7.11 -1.47
C LEU A 122 -2.07 -6.28 -1.09
N VAL A 123 -1.93 -5.08 -1.65
CA VAL A 123 -0.78 -4.21 -1.38
C VAL A 123 -0.73 -3.80 0.10
N PRO A 124 -1.78 -3.18 0.69
CA PRO A 124 -1.77 -2.85 2.11
C PRO A 124 -1.63 -4.09 3.01
N PHE A 125 -2.11 -5.27 2.58
CA PHE A 125 -1.91 -6.52 3.31
C PHE A 125 -0.43 -6.90 3.37
N PHE A 126 0.28 -6.95 2.25
CA PHE A 126 1.70 -7.29 2.24
C PHE A 126 2.56 -6.27 3.00
N ILE A 127 2.22 -4.99 2.90
CA ILE A 127 2.91 -3.96 3.69
C ILE A 127 2.64 -4.15 5.19
N LEU A 128 1.42 -4.52 5.59
CA LEU A 128 1.11 -4.87 6.97
C LEU A 128 1.94 -6.07 7.45
N VAL A 129 2.13 -7.10 6.60
CA VAL A 129 3.02 -8.24 6.90
C VAL A 129 4.45 -7.77 7.16
N VAL A 130 5.00 -6.88 6.32
CA VAL A 130 6.33 -6.30 6.53
C VAL A 130 6.43 -5.66 7.91
N PHE A 131 5.47 -4.84 8.29
CA PHE A 131 5.49 -4.19 9.61
C PHE A 131 5.21 -5.14 10.77
N ALA A 132 4.41 -6.18 10.60
CA ALA A 132 4.16 -7.19 11.63
C ALA A 132 5.41 -8.04 11.92
N VAL A 133 6.13 -8.43 10.85
CA VAL A 133 7.34 -9.26 10.96
C VAL A 133 8.52 -8.46 11.52
N PHE A 134 8.76 -7.26 10.99
CA PHE A 134 9.90 -6.45 11.37
C PHE A 134 9.60 -5.43 12.48
N GLY A 135 8.34 -5.04 12.67
CA GLY A 135 7.93 -4.05 13.66
C GLY A 135 7.95 -4.55 15.11
N GLY A 136 7.92 -5.85 15.35
CA GLY A 136 8.03 -6.46 16.70
C GLY A 136 9.42 -6.34 17.31
N ARG A 137 10.45 -6.10 16.52
CA ARG A 137 11.82 -5.90 16.97
C ARG A 137 12.00 -4.43 17.38
N ARG A 138 12.92 -4.12 18.29
CA ARG A 138 13.10 -2.83 19.02
C ARG A 138 13.24 -1.53 18.18
N TYR A 139 12.81 -1.51 16.92
CA TYR A 139 13.20 -0.53 15.91
C TYR A 139 12.11 0.44 15.42
N LEU A 140 10.85 0.27 15.84
CA LEU A 140 9.83 1.26 15.49
C LEU A 140 9.72 2.32 16.59
N PRO A 141 9.91 3.55 16.22
CA PRO A 141 9.97 4.67 17.16
C PRO A 141 8.63 5.20 17.61
N THR A 142 8.69 5.97 18.68
CA THR A 142 7.65 6.86 19.18
C THR A 142 7.19 7.86 18.12
N LEU A 143 5.89 8.18 18.09
CA LEU A 143 5.36 9.39 17.44
C LEU A 143 5.77 10.69 18.19
N GLY A 144 6.81 10.65 19.04
CA GLY A 144 7.40 11.83 19.62
C GLY A 144 8.27 12.55 18.58
N PHE A 145 7.98 13.80 18.37
CA PHE A 145 8.72 14.73 17.48
C PHE A 145 10.12 15.09 18.04
N HIS A 146 10.80 14.16 18.69
CA HIS A 146 12.18 14.40 19.13
C HIS A 146 13.12 14.16 17.93
N SER A 147 13.85 15.20 17.58
CA SER A 147 14.94 15.16 16.60
C SER A 147 15.97 14.11 17.03
N ASP A 148 16.39 13.26 16.08
CA ASP A 148 17.44 12.24 16.31
C ASP A 148 18.82 12.88 16.71
N GLU A 149 18.89 14.22 16.81
CA GLU A 149 20.12 14.97 17.14
C GLU A 149 20.40 15.07 18.63
N ASP A 150 19.37 14.85 19.50
CA ASP A 150 19.50 15.04 20.94
C ASP A 150 19.73 13.75 21.75
N VAL A 151 19.79 12.60 21.10
CA VAL A 151 20.20 11.38 21.79
C VAL A 151 21.73 11.34 21.79
N PRO A 152 22.36 11.54 22.95
CA PRO A 152 23.80 11.30 23.05
C PRO A 152 24.06 9.90 22.51
N ARG A 153 24.90 9.78 21.50
CA ARG A 153 25.39 8.48 21.03
C ARG A 153 26.23 7.90 22.16
N GLU A 154 25.56 7.29 23.13
CA GLU A 154 26.29 6.39 24.02
C GLU A 154 27.02 5.37 23.13
N PRO A 155 28.33 5.21 23.31
CA PRO A 155 29.07 4.23 22.55
C PRO A 155 28.38 2.87 22.75
N VAL A 156 27.80 2.34 21.66
CA VAL A 156 27.14 1.02 21.68
C VAL A 156 28.19 0.03 22.19
N PRO A 157 27.96 -0.62 23.32
CA PRO A 157 28.90 -1.60 23.84
C PRO A 157 29.23 -2.62 22.75
N PRO A 158 30.51 -2.97 22.53
CA PRO A 158 30.90 -3.91 21.46
C PRO A 158 30.21 -5.27 21.55
N THR A 159 29.65 -5.63 22.70
CA THR A 159 28.82 -6.83 22.92
C THR A 159 27.44 -6.77 22.26
N LEU A 160 26.91 -5.58 21.95
CA LEU A 160 25.62 -5.42 21.23
C LEU A 160 25.81 -5.28 19.71
N ALA A 161 27.03 -5.04 19.23
CA ALA A 161 27.34 -4.97 17.80
C ALA A 161 27.25 -6.35 17.09
N SER A 162 27.21 -7.45 17.85
CA SER A 162 27.09 -8.80 17.31
C SER A 162 25.64 -9.25 17.09
N ASP A 163 24.65 -8.47 17.56
CA ASP A 163 23.24 -8.81 17.34
C ASP A 163 22.84 -8.40 15.91
N ALA A 164 23.06 -9.33 14.97
CA ALA A 164 22.73 -9.23 13.55
C ALA A 164 21.23 -9.01 13.26
N THR A 165 20.45 -8.60 14.26
CA THR A 165 19.00 -8.44 14.22
C THR A 165 18.52 -6.99 14.05
N VAL A 166 19.44 -6.03 13.84
CA VAL A 166 19.11 -4.61 13.61
C VAL A 166 18.77 -4.41 12.14
N VAL A 167 17.51 -4.59 11.77
CA VAL A 167 17.05 -4.17 10.45
C VAL A 167 16.88 -2.64 10.47
N PRO A 168 17.66 -1.87 9.71
CA PRO A 168 17.53 -0.42 9.68
C PRO A 168 16.17 -0.01 9.10
N TYR A 169 15.61 1.12 9.55
CA TYR A 169 14.31 1.65 9.06
C TYR A 169 14.26 1.78 7.55
N VAL A 170 15.38 2.10 6.93
CA VAL A 170 15.55 2.11 5.47
C VAL A 170 15.10 0.80 4.87
N SER A 171 15.50 -0.35 5.45
CA SER A 171 15.13 -1.67 4.93
C SER A 171 13.63 -1.94 5.04
N VAL A 172 12.98 -1.52 6.12
CA VAL A 172 11.53 -1.70 6.29
C VAL A 172 10.74 -0.88 5.28
N VAL A 173 11.12 0.39 5.07
CA VAL A 173 10.49 1.27 4.07
C VAL A 173 10.78 0.77 2.66
N TRP A 174 12.00 0.26 2.42
CA TRP A 174 12.39 -0.30 1.14
C TRP A 174 11.59 -1.56 0.80
N LEU A 175 11.41 -2.48 1.77
CA LEU A 175 10.56 -3.65 1.62
C LEU A 175 9.09 -3.26 1.38
N ALA A 176 8.57 -2.28 2.12
CA ALA A 176 7.23 -1.75 1.89
C ALA A 176 7.10 -1.17 0.47
N GLY A 177 8.13 -0.45 0.00
CA GLY A 177 8.21 0.04 -1.36
C GLY A 177 8.23 -1.07 -2.41
N LEU A 178 8.98 -2.15 -2.17
CA LEU A 178 8.98 -3.33 -3.05
C LEU A 178 7.60 -3.98 -3.11
N MET A 179 6.91 -4.16 -1.95
CA MET A 179 5.56 -4.71 -1.92
C MET A 179 4.55 -3.87 -2.71
N LEU A 180 4.80 -2.57 -2.84
CA LEU A 180 3.99 -1.69 -3.66
C LEU A 180 4.35 -1.76 -5.14
N ILE A 181 5.64 -1.84 -5.49
CA ILE A 181 6.15 -1.85 -6.87
C ILE A 181 5.81 -3.15 -7.60
N ILE A 182 5.94 -4.29 -6.93
CA ILE A 182 5.75 -5.62 -7.52
C ILE A 182 4.38 -5.72 -8.23
N PRO A 183 3.24 -5.41 -7.59
CA PRO A 183 1.94 -5.45 -8.27
C PRO A 183 1.85 -4.55 -9.50
N TYR A 184 2.41 -3.33 -9.47
CA TYR A 184 2.42 -2.44 -10.63
C TYR A 184 3.17 -3.07 -11.81
N THR A 185 4.38 -3.59 -11.55
CA THR A 185 5.17 -4.28 -12.58
C THR A 185 4.44 -5.48 -13.14
N PHE A 186 3.83 -6.33 -12.29
CA PHE A 186 3.07 -7.50 -12.74
C PHE A 186 1.83 -7.12 -13.55
N ILE A 187 1.09 -6.07 -13.15
CA ILE A 187 -0.07 -5.58 -13.91
C ILE A 187 0.36 -5.11 -15.29
N ALA A 188 1.47 -4.34 -15.38
CA ALA A 188 2.00 -3.90 -16.67
C ALA A 188 2.47 -5.06 -17.55
N MET A 189 3.18 -6.03 -16.98
CA MET A 189 3.57 -7.25 -17.69
C MET A 189 2.35 -8.02 -18.20
N ASN A 190 1.33 -8.20 -17.36
CA ASN A 190 0.12 -8.92 -17.76
C ASN A 190 -0.63 -8.19 -18.90
N ARG A 191 -0.70 -6.86 -18.86
CA ARG A 191 -1.27 -6.07 -19.97
C ARG A 191 -0.54 -6.32 -21.29
N LEU A 192 0.81 -6.34 -21.26
CA LEU A 192 1.61 -6.56 -22.44
C LEU A 192 1.55 -8.01 -22.94
N LEU A 193 1.61 -8.99 -22.05
CA LEU A 193 1.66 -10.40 -22.39
C LEU A 193 0.29 -10.96 -22.81
N VAL A 194 -0.77 -10.55 -22.14
CA VAL A 194 -2.14 -11.06 -22.40
C VAL A 194 -2.90 -10.18 -23.36
N GLY A 195 -2.84 -8.86 -23.18
CA GLY A 195 -3.55 -7.90 -24.02
C GLY A 195 -2.82 -7.51 -25.29
N GLY A 196 -1.49 -7.74 -25.33
CA GLY A 196 -0.66 -7.32 -26.44
C GLY A 196 -0.70 -5.82 -26.71
N PHE A 197 -0.23 -5.41 -27.89
CA PHE A 197 -0.30 -4.00 -28.29
C PHE A 197 -1.72 -3.57 -28.69
N GLU A 198 -2.63 -4.51 -28.93
CA GLU A 198 -4.01 -4.23 -29.29
C GLU A 198 -4.76 -3.40 -28.25
N VAL A 199 -4.45 -3.59 -26.96
CA VAL A 199 -5.00 -2.80 -25.87
C VAL A 199 -4.73 -1.30 -26.01
N PHE A 200 -3.66 -0.92 -26.71
CA PHE A 200 -3.25 0.48 -26.84
C PHE A 200 -3.74 1.14 -28.13
N HIS A 201 -3.88 0.41 -29.23
CA HIS A 201 -4.32 0.96 -30.52
C HIS A 201 -5.74 0.58 -30.92
N GLY A 202 -6.25 -0.57 -30.44
CA GLY A 202 -7.61 -1.03 -30.67
C GLY A 202 -8.65 -0.32 -29.79
N ASP A 203 -9.89 -0.74 -29.83
CA ASP A 203 -10.97 -0.16 -29.03
C ASP A 203 -11.15 -0.85 -27.67
N ALA A 204 -10.38 -1.88 -27.38
CA ALA A 204 -10.48 -2.67 -26.15
C ALA A 204 -10.44 -1.82 -24.89
N LEU A 205 -9.56 -0.76 -24.83
CA LEU A 205 -9.54 0.16 -23.69
C LEU A 205 -10.84 0.96 -23.56
N LEU A 206 -11.40 1.43 -24.67
CA LEU A 206 -12.62 2.22 -24.69
C LEU A 206 -13.84 1.37 -24.31
N ASP A 207 -13.88 0.13 -24.78
CA ASP A 207 -14.90 -0.86 -24.41
C ASP A 207 -14.80 -1.21 -22.93
N TYR A 208 -13.58 -1.36 -22.40
CA TYR A 208 -13.37 -1.59 -20.97
C TYR A 208 -13.81 -0.40 -20.13
N ILE A 209 -13.51 0.84 -20.55
CA ILE A 209 -14.01 2.07 -19.90
C ILE A 209 -15.53 2.10 -19.91
N ASN A 210 -16.15 1.81 -21.06
CA ASN A 210 -17.61 1.78 -21.20
C ASN A 210 -18.25 0.72 -20.28
N LEU A 211 -17.67 -0.49 -20.21
CA LEU A 211 -18.14 -1.58 -19.37
C LEU A 211 -18.03 -1.24 -17.88
N THR A 212 -16.83 -0.80 -17.45
CA THR A 212 -16.54 -0.55 -16.03
C THR A 212 -17.27 0.67 -15.49
N SER A 213 -17.40 1.74 -16.28
CA SER A 213 -18.12 2.95 -15.88
C SER A 213 -19.61 2.70 -15.61
N ARG A 214 -20.19 1.68 -16.22
CA ARG A 214 -21.59 1.27 -15.95
C ARG A 214 -21.71 0.33 -14.75
N ARG A 215 -20.68 -0.44 -14.47
CA ARG A 215 -20.70 -1.53 -13.48
C ARG A 215 -20.34 -1.07 -12.06
N TYR A 216 -19.41 -0.13 -11.95
CA TYR A 216 -18.93 0.38 -10.67
C TYR A 216 -19.37 1.83 -10.52
N SER A 217 -20.21 2.11 -9.56
CA SER A 217 -20.71 3.47 -9.41
C SER A 217 -20.21 4.11 -8.13
N VAL A 218 -19.10 4.83 -8.19
CA VAL A 218 -18.86 5.91 -7.25
C VAL A 218 -19.77 7.10 -7.60
N TYR A 219 -20.07 7.29 -8.90
CA TYR A 219 -20.85 8.42 -9.42
C TYR A 219 -22.02 8.00 -10.33
N HIS A 220 -22.60 6.87 -10.30
CA HIS A 220 -23.70 6.40 -11.16
C HIS A 220 -23.61 6.72 -12.69
N SER A 221 -22.68 7.57 -13.10
CA SER A 221 -22.38 7.88 -14.50
C SER A 221 -20.92 8.22 -14.66
N SER A 222 -20.27 7.74 -15.70
CA SER A 222 -18.93 8.19 -16.05
C SER A 222 -19.01 9.51 -16.79
N VAL A 223 -18.32 10.52 -16.27
CA VAL A 223 -18.15 11.81 -16.96
C VAL A 223 -17.53 11.61 -18.36
N PHE A 224 -16.74 10.56 -18.52
CA PHE A 224 -16.01 10.25 -19.75
C PHE A 224 -16.83 9.50 -20.81
N LEU A 225 -17.98 8.90 -20.50
CA LEU A 225 -18.77 8.15 -21.50
C LEU A 225 -19.15 8.96 -22.74
N GLY A 226 -19.43 10.27 -22.54
CA GLY A 226 -19.65 11.18 -23.66
C GLY A 226 -18.34 11.63 -24.33
N LEU A 227 -17.27 11.75 -23.55
CA LEU A 227 -16.00 12.30 -23.99
C LEU A 227 -15.18 11.29 -24.81
N ILE A 228 -15.29 9.98 -24.56
CA ILE A 228 -14.56 8.96 -25.35
C ILE A 228 -15.01 8.89 -26.82
N ARG A 229 -16.15 9.50 -27.17
CA ARG A 229 -16.60 9.66 -28.57
C ARG A 229 -15.80 10.73 -29.31
N ILE A 230 -15.09 11.59 -28.60
CA ILE A 230 -14.23 12.62 -29.17
C ILE A 230 -12.90 11.95 -29.51
N TRP A 231 -12.58 11.83 -30.80
CA TRP A 231 -11.46 11.05 -31.31
C TRP A 231 -10.09 11.39 -30.71
N TRP A 232 -9.80 12.69 -30.53
CA TRP A 232 -8.52 13.12 -29.97
C TRP A 232 -8.42 12.80 -28.46
N LEU A 233 -9.53 12.80 -27.71
CA LEU A 233 -9.55 12.43 -26.30
C LEU A 233 -9.41 10.90 -26.15
N ALA A 234 -10.06 10.13 -27.00
CA ALA A 234 -9.86 8.68 -27.07
C ALA A 234 -8.40 8.34 -27.36
N ALA A 235 -7.78 9.04 -28.33
CA ALA A 235 -6.37 8.90 -28.64
C ALA A 235 -5.47 9.28 -27.44
N ALA A 236 -5.75 10.38 -26.76
CA ALA A 236 -5.01 10.81 -25.58
C ALA A 236 -5.10 9.80 -24.44
N LEU A 237 -6.27 9.19 -24.22
CA LEU A 237 -6.46 8.12 -23.21
C LEU A 237 -5.63 6.88 -23.56
N LYS A 238 -5.60 6.46 -24.83
CA LYS A 238 -4.79 5.32 -25.30
C LYS A 238 -3.29 5.59 -25.09
N VAL A 239 -2.80 6.78 -25.48
CA VAL A 239 -1.41 7.19 -25.27
C VAL A 239 -1.08 7.27 -23.77
N GLY A 240 -1.95 7.89 -22.97
CA GLY A 240 -1.77 7.97 -21.52
C GLY A 240 -1.71 6.60 -20.86
N TYR A 241 -2.55 5.67 -21.30
CA TYR A 241 -2.56 4.30 -20.81
C TYR A 241 -1.26 3.54 -21.17
N PHE A 242 -0.77 3.72 -22.40
CA PHE A 242 0.52 3.17 -22.83
C PHE A 242 1.68 3.73 -22.00
N VAL A 243 1.76 5.05 -21.88
CA VAL A 243 2.79 5.71 -21.07
C VAL A 243 2.75 5.22 -19.63
N THR A 244 1.56 5.14 -19.02
CA THR A 244 1.42 4.62 -17.65
C THR A 244 1.91 3.18 -17.56
N THR A 245 1.58 2.32 -18.53
CA THR A 245 2.04 0.93 -18.55
C THR A 245 3.57 0.83 -18.58
N LEU A 246 4.25 1.71 -19.34
CA LEU A 246 5.72 1.77 -19.35
C LEU A 246 6.28 2.21 -17.97
N PHE A 247 5.65 3.19 -17.33
CA PHE A 247 6.06 3.61 -15.99
C PHE A 247 5.78 2.55 -14.92
N GLU A 248 4.68 1.82 -15.02
CA GLU A 248 4.38 0.68 -14.15
C GLU A 248 5.40 -0.45 -14.34
N LEU A 249 5.77 -0.77 -15.58
CA LEU A 249 6.80 -1.75 -15.89
C LEU A 249 8.16 -1.35 -15.32
N GLY A 250 8.52 -0.07 -15.44
CA GLY A 250 9.75 0.51 -14.92
C GLY A 250 9.71 0.89 -13.44
N SER A 251 8.68 0.50 -12.69
CA SER A 251 8.47 0.95 -11.30
C SER A 251 9.66 0.72 -10.37
N ALA A 252 10.48 -0.31 -10.62
CA ALA A 252 11.71 -0.56 -9.86
C ALA A 252 12.69 0.64 -9.85
N GLY A 253 12.71 1.45 -10.92
CA GLY A 253 13.53 2.66 -11.02
C GLY A 253 13.26 3.69 -9.93
N VAL A 254 12.07 3.66 -9.32
CA VAL A 254 11.67 4.56 -8.21
C VAL A 254 12.58 4.40 -6.99
N LEU A 255 13.12 3.21 -6.78
CA LEU A 255 13.99 2.91 -5.64
C LEU A 255 15.39 3.51 -5.82
N PHE A 256 15.84 3.70 -7.05
CA PHE A 256 17.23 4.07 -7.36
C PHE A 256 17.39 5.53 -7.80
N SER A 257 16.36 6.14 -8.41
CA SER A 257 16.45 7.49 -8.96
C SER A 257 15.42 8.43 -8.35
N ARG A 258 15.90 9.54 -7.75
CA ARG A 258 15.03 10.59 -7.20
C ARG A 258 14.24 11.32 -8.29
N LEU A 259 14.87 11.61 -9.43
CA LEU A 259 14.21 12.25 -10.56
C LEU A 259 13.12 11.33 -11.14
N TYR A 260 13.46 10.06 -11.36
CA TYR A 260 12.51 9.07 -11.84
C TYR A 260 11.33 8.93 -10.88
N ARG A 261 11.57 8.90 -9.56
CA ARG A 261 10.53 8.87 -8.52
C ARG A 261 9.55 10.03 -8.64
N ARG A 262 10.04 11.25 -8.87
CA ARG A 262 9.18 12.43 -9.05
C ARG A 262 8.27 12.29 -10.27
N VAL A 263 8.83 11.92 -11.41
CA VAL A 263 8.08 11.74 -12.64
C VAL A 263 7.09 10.59 -12.50
N TRP A 264 7.54 9.46 -11.95
CA TRP A 264 6.71 8.29 -11.69
C TRP A 264 5.52 8.62 -10.78
N LEU A 265 5.75 9.36 -9.69
CA LEU A 265 4.67 9.82 -8.79
C LEU A 265 3.62 10.62 -9.55
N VAL A 266 4.04 11.59 -10.36
CA VAL A 266 3.09 12.39 -11.15
C VAL A 266 2.28 11.50 -12.09
N VAL A 267 2.94 10.59 -12.82
CA VAL A 267 2.27 9.69 -13.77
C VAL A 267 1.27 8.77 -13.05
N ILE A 268 1.70 8.10 -11.97
CA ILE A 268 0.84 7.14 -11.27
C ILE A 268 -0.32 7.83 -10.54
N VAL A 269 -0.08 8.97 -9.91
CA VAL A 269 -1.17 9.74 -9.27
C VAL A 269 -2.18 10.20 -10.32
N SER A 270 -1.70 10.75 -11.45
CA SER A 270 -2.58 11.16 -12.55
C SER A 270 -3.36 9.98 -13.12
N PHE A 271 -2.73 8.82 -13.27
CA PHE A 271 -3.41 7.59 -13.71
C PHE A 271 -4.55 7.19 -12.76
N HIS A 272 -4.32 7.21 -11.44
CA HIS A 272 -5.39 6.88 -10.48
C HIS A 272 -6.56 7.86 -10.55
N PHE A 273 -6.30 9.15 -10.78
CA PHE A 273 -7.36 10.12 -11.00
C PHE A 273 -8.09 9.90 -12.32
N VAL A 274 -7.37 9.60 -13.39
CA VAL A 274 -8.01 9.30 -14.69
C VAL A 274 -8.84 8.02 -14.61
N THR A 275 -8.38 6.96 -13.93
CA THR A 275 -9.20 5.74 -13.73
C THR A 275 -10.44 6.00 -12.89
N LEU A 276 -10.36 6.86 -11.88
CA LEU A 276 -11.53 7.29 -11.12
C LEU A 276 -12.55 7.98 -12.03
N LEU A 277 -12.10 8.95 -12.83
CA LEU A 277 -12.98 9.75 -13.69
C LEU A 277 -13.51 8.96 -14.90
N ALA A 278 -12.67 8.13 -15.52
CA ALA A 278 -13.02 7.39 -16.74
C ALA A 278 -13.74 6.07 -16.46
N MET A 279 -13.30 5.34 -15.44
CA MET A 279 -13.77 3.97 -15.16
C MET A 279 -14.61 3.87 -13.88
N ASN A 280 -14.71 4.94 -13.12
CA ASN A 280 -15.38 4.94 -11.81
C ASN A 280 -14.68 4.01 -10.78
N ILE A 281 -13.40 3.68 -10.98
CA ILE A 281 -12.61 2.82 -10.12
C ILE A 281 -11.62 3.69 -9.34
N PHE A 282 -11.70 3.63 -8.02
CA PHE A 282 -10.80 4.40 -7.16
C PHE A 282 -10.01 3.49 -6.22
N PHE A 283 -8.74 3.34 -6.51
CA PHE A 283 -7.79 2.59 -5.67
C PHE A 283 -7.15 3.51 -4.63
N TRP A 284 -7.97 4.06 -3.73
CA TRP A 284 -7.55 5.04 -2.74
C TRP A 284 -6.47 4.49 -1.79
N GLU A 285 -6.52 3.20 -1.47
CA GLU A 285 -5.55 2.52 -0.61
C GLU A 285 -4.15 2.56 -1.23
N ASN A 286 -4.07 2.22 -2.51
CA ASN A 286 -2.81 2.20 -3.24
C ASN A 286 -2.29 3.62 -3.47
N LEU A 287 -3.17 4.57 -3.77
CA LEU A 287 -2.80 5.96 -3.95
C LEU A 287 -2.20 6.56 -2.67
N LEU A 288 -2.82 6.33 -1.51
CA LEU A 288 -2.28 6.77 -0.22
C LEU A 288 -0.90 6.15 0.06
N LEU A 289 -0.72 4.86 -0.22
CA LEU A 289 0.56 4.19 -0.03
C LEU A 289 1.63 4.71 -0.98
N VAL A 290 1.30 4.95 -2.25
CA VAL A 290 2.19 5.60 -3.22
C VAL A 290 2.67 6.95 -2.70
N LEU A 291 1.74 7.79 -2.25
CA LEU A 291 2.06 9.13 -1.76
C LEU A 291 2.92 9.09 -0.48
N VAL A 292 2.61 8.20 0.45
CA VAL A 292 3.33 8.14 1.73
C VAL A 292 4.69 7.48 1.57
N ILE A 293 4.81 6.40 0.81
CA ILE A 293 6.08 5.68 0.66
C ILE A 293 7.04 6.44 -0.26
N PHE A 294 6.58 6.91 -1.41
CA PHE A 294 7.45 7.50 -2.43
C PHE A 294 7.38 9.02 -2.50
N GLY A 295 6.31 9.65 -2.01
CA GLY A 295 6.19 11.11 -1.93
C GLY A 295 6.98 11.73 -0.79
N TRP A 296 7.36 10.94 0.22
CA TRP A 296 8.10 11.42 1.38
C TRP A 296 9.46 12.01 1.00
N GLY A 297 9.71 13.26 1.37
CA GLY A 297 10.98 13.93 1.12
C GLY A 297 11.34 14.18 -0.34
N VAL A 298 10.47 13.80 -1.28
CA VAL A 298 10.74 13.96 -2.73
C VAL A 298 10.79 15.42 -3.14
N TRP A 299 9.93 16.24 -2.54
CA TRP A 299 9.78 17.67 -2.89
C TRP A 299 10.61 18.59 -2.01
N THR A 300 11.17 18.09 -0.91
CA THR A 300 12.08 18.87 -0.09
C THR A 300 13.43 18.97 -0.78
N SER A 301 13.96 20.18 -0.91
CA SER A 301 15.34 20.39 -1.35
C SER A 301 16.28 19.92 -0.24
N GLU A 302 16.62 18.63 -0.24
CA GLU A 302 17.84 18.21 0.47
C GLU A 302 19.00 18.90 -0.26
N GLY A 303 19.58 19.91 0.36
CA GLY A 303 20.90 20.35 -0.07
C GLY A 303 21.76 19.08 -0.15
N SER A 304 22.31 18.81 -1.33
CA SER A 304 23.34 17.78 -1.49
C SER A 304 24.26 17.91 -0.28
N PRO A 305 24.66 16.84 0.42
CA PRO A 305 25.76 16.97 1.33
C PRO A 305 26.88 17.58 0.48
N ARG A 306 27.15 18.87 0.69
CA ARG A 306 28.40 19.45 0.19
C ARG A 306 29.43 18.55 0.87
N LEU A 307 30.09 17.72 0.08
CA LEU A 307 31.36 17.15 0.47
C LEU A 307 32.13 18.36 0.94
N ALA A 308 32.37 18.46 2.24
CA ALA A 308 33.27 19.49 2.76
C ALA A 308 34.51 19.37 1.87
N PRO A 309 34.97 20.48 1.27
CA PRO A 309 36.22 20.44 0.54
C PRO A 309 37.19 19.76 1.50
N ALA A 310 37.82 18.67 1.04
CA ALA A 310 38.88 18.03 1.77
C ALA A 310 39.85 19.18 2.09
N ASP A 311 39.99 19.50 3.38
CA ASP A 311 41.01 20.43 3.85
C ASP A 311 42.35 19.83 3.41
N MET A 312 42.77 20.25 2.23
CA MET A 312 44.15 20.05 1.81
C MET A 312 44.99 21.04 2.61
N GLY A 313 44.98 20.86 3.93
CA GLY A 313 45.90 21.47 4.84
C GLY A 313 47.27 20.96 4.51
N GLY A 314 47.90 21.59 3.52
CA GLY A 314 49.34 21.44 3.30
C GLY A 314 50.08 21.92 4.51
N THR A 315 50.68 21.00 5.22
CA THR A 315 51.82 21.29 6.07
C THR A 315 53.09 21.13 5.24
N LEU A 316 53.71 22.25 4.91
CA LEU A 316 55.13 22.31 4.60
C LEU A 316 55.90 22.18 5.91
#